data_6266e9d59e407661aa6fc507f7f52c32
#
_entry.id   6266e9d59e407661aa6fc507f7f52c32
#
_cell.length_a   1.000
_cell.length_b   1.000
_cell.length_c   1.000
_cell.angle_alpha   90.00
_cell.angle_beta   90.00
_cell.angle_gamma   90.00
#
_symmetry.space_group_name_H-M   'P 1'
#
loop_
_entity.id
_entity.type
_entity.pdbx_description
1 polymer ?
#
loop_
_entity_poly.entity_id
_entity_poly.type
_entity_poly.pdbx_seq_one_letter_code
_entity_poly.pdbx_strand_id
1 'polypeptide(L)'
;MRISKEKKDKIGEQILAHLYSTNPKPVFTSHIAKELARDEEFIKILLLDLQKKKLVTEIKKNPKGIDYIRRSRWKLSNSAYEIYKKNQ
;
A
#
# COMPACT_ATOMS: atom_id res chain seq x y z
N MET A 1 -15.31 14.70 3.03
CA MET A 1 -15.52 14.14 4.38
C MET A 1 -14.18 14.05 5.11
N ARG A 2 -14.14 14.56 6.32
CA ARG A 2 -12.92 14.47 7.12
C ARG A 2 -12.90 13.17 7.90
N ILE A 3 -11.81 12.43 7.76
CA ILE A 3 -11.60 11.22 8.53
C ILE A 3 -10.54 11.53 9.58
N SER A 4 -10.80 11.13 10.80
CA SER A 4 -9.88 11.41 11.91
C SER A 4 -8.51 10.75 11.66
N LYS A 5 -7.49 11.32 12.27
CA LYS A 5 -6.13 10.77 12.15
C LYS A 5 -6.10 9.32 12.66
N GLU A 6 -6.82 9.03 13.73
CA GLU A 6 -6.87 7.68 14.28
C GLU A 6 -7.41 6.67 13.28
N LYS A 7 -8.48 7.05 12.55
CA LYS A 7 -9.04 6.18 11.54
C LYS A 7 -8.08 6.01 10.37
N LYS A 8 -7.41 7.10 9.96
CA LYS A 8 -6.41 7.01 8.90
C LYS A 8 -5.26 6.07 9.28
N ASP A 9 -4.78 6.19 10.50
CA ASP A 9 -3.70 5.34 10.97
C ASP A 9 -4.14 3.88 11.01
N LYS A 10 -5.36 3.62 11.46
CA LYS A 10 -5.89 2.26 11.52
C LYS A 10 -6.02 1.65 10.14
N ILE A 11 -6.53 2.41 9.18
CA ILE A 11 -6.66 1.94 7.81
C ILE A 11 -5.28 1.77 7.20
N GLY A 12 -4.34 2.67 7.50
CA GLY A 12 -2.96 2.53 7.06
C GLY A 12 -2.34 1.23 7.56
N GLU A 13 -2.59 0.86 8.80
CA GLU A 13 -2.13 -0.42 9.36
C GLU A 13 -2.75 -1.60 8.63
N GLN A 14 -4.03 -1.50 8.28
CA GLN A 14 -4.69 -2.55 7.50
C GLN A 14 -4.05 -2.71 6.12
N ILE A 15 -3.69 -1.58 5.49
CA ILE A 15 -2.99 -1.62 4.21
C ILE A 15 -1.65 -2.33 4.36
N LEU A 16 -0.88 -1.97 5.38
CA LEU A 16 0.43 -2.58 5.61
C LEU A 16 0.31 -4.07 5.88
N ALA A 17 -0.67 -4.47 6.68
CA ALA A 17 -0.90 -5.88 6.98
C ALA A 17 -1.27 -6.65 5.71
N HIS A 18 -2.11 -6.07 4.87
CA HIS A 18 -2.47 -6.70 3.61
C HIS A 18 -1.27 -6.87 2.69
N LEU A 19 -0.45 -5.82 2.57
CA LEU A 19 0.75 -5.89 1.74
C LEU A 19 1.78 -6.87 2.30
N TYR A 20 1.84 -7.01 3.61
CA TYR A 20 2.69 -8.02 4.20
C TYR A 20 2.23 -9.43 3.81
N SER A 21 0.91 -9.66 3.85
CA SER A 21 0.37 -10.97 3.52
C SER A 21 0.59 -11.35 2.05
N THR A 22 0.67 -10.36 1.15
CA THR A 22 0.89 -10.61 -0.28
C THR A 22 2.35 -10.50 -0.70
N ASN A 23 3.22 -10.00 0.19
CA ASN A 23 4.63 -9.84 -0.13
C ASN A 23 5.24 -11.18 -0.57
N PRO A 24 6.12 -11.23 -1.58
CA PRO A 24 6.69 -10.09 -2.31
C PRO A 24 5.88 -9.63 -3.52
N LYS A 25 4.68 -10.14 -3.72
CA LYS A 25 3.87 -9.82 -4.88
C LYS A 25 3.22 -8.44 -4.74
N PRO A 26 3.46 -7.49 -5.68
CA PRO A 26 2.82 -6.19 -5.64
C PRO A 26 1.31 -6.29 -5.89
N VAL A 27 0.56 -5.36 -5.32
CA VAL A 27 -0.89 -5.35 -5.42
C VAL A 27 -1.37 -4.01 -5.97
N PHE A 28 -2.36 -4.06 -6.86
CA PHE A 28 -2.95 -2.84 -7.41
C PHE A 28 -3.73 -2.07 -6.36
N THR A 29 -3.77 -0.73 -6.50
CA THR A 29 -4.55 0.13 -5.61
C THR A 29 -6.01 -0.33 -5.54
N SER A 30 -6.59 -0.69 -6.68
CA SER A 30 -7.99 -1.13 -6.72
C SER A 30 -8.21 -2.41 -5.92
N HIS A 31 -7.25 -3.33 -5.92
CA HIS A 31 -7.36 -4.56 -5.13
C HIS A 31 -7.32 -4.26 -3.63
N ILE A 32 -6.43 -3.36 -3.22
CA ILE A 32 -6.34 -2.98 -1.81
C ILE A 32 -7.65 -2.33 -1.36
N ALA A 33 -8.16 -1.41 -2.18
CA ALA A 33 -9.41 -0.72 -1.86
C ALA A 33 -10.57 -1.71 -1.73
N LYS A 34 -10.64 -2.68 -2.62
CA LYS A 34 -11.68 -3.70 -2.59
C LYS A 34 -11.57 -4.57 -1.34
N GLU A 35 -10.37 -5.00 -1.00
CA GLU A 35 -10.14 -5.83 0.18
C GLU A 35 -10.53 -5.11 1.48
N LEU A 36 -10.28 -3.81 1.54
CA LEU A 36 -10.58 -3.02 2.73
C LEU A 36 -11.97 -2.37 2.67
N ALA A 37 -12.71 -2.60 1.58
CA ALA A 37 -14.03 -2.00 1.35
C ALA A 37 -13.99 -0.48 1.49
N ARG A 38 -13.00 0.14 0.85
CA ARG A 38 -12.81 1.58 0.89
C ARG A 38 -12.69 2.14 -0.53
N ASP A 39 -12.90 3.46 -0.63
CA ASP A 39 -12.76 4.16 -1.89
C ASP A 39 -11.31 4.10 -2.39
N GLU A 40 -11.14 3.86 -3.70
CA GLU A 40 -9.81 3.72 -4.30
C GLU A 40 -8.98 5.00 -4.19
N GLU A 41 -9.60 6.17 -4.41
CA GLU A 41 -8.87 7.43 -4.29
C GLU A 41 -8.39 7.67 -2.86
N PHE A 42 -9.23 7.34 -1.89
CA PHE A 42 -8.87 7.48 -0.49
C PHE A 42 -7.68 6.56 -0.16
N ILE A 43 -7.74 5.31 -0.62
CA ILE A 43 -6.64 4.36 -0.40
C ILE A 43 -5.37 4.87 -1.08
N LYS A 44 -5.47 5.43 -2.28
CA LYS A 44 -4.30 5.97 -2.97
C LYS A 44 -3.66 7.10 -2.18
N ILE A 45 -4.46 7.98 -1.59
CA ILE A 45 -3.94 9.06 -0.75
C ILE A 45 -3.16 8.49 0.44
N LEU A 46 -3.72 7.47 1.08
CA LEU A 46 -3.04 6.83 2.21
C LEU A 46 -1.76 6.13 1.78
N LEU A 47 -1.78 5.48 0.61
CA LEU A 47 -0.58 4.83 0.09
C LEU A 47 0.52 5.84 -0.21
N LEU A 48 0.18 6.99 -0.77
CA LEU A 48 1.16 8.04 -1.02
C LEU A 48 1.75 8.57 0.29
N ASP A 49 0.93 8.67 1.32
CA ASP A 49 1.40 9.08 2.63
C ASP A 49 2.35 8.03 3.23
N LEU A 50 1.99 6.76 3.12
CA LEU A 50 2.86 5.66 3.57
C LEU A 50 4.16 5.63 2.78
N GLN A 51 4.12 5.97 1.49
CA GLN A 51 5.33 6.05 0.68
C GLN A 51 6.25 7.15 1.17
N LYS A 52 5.70 8.29 1.56
CA LYS A 52 6.49 9.37 2.14
C LYS A 52 7.18 8.92 3.42
N LYS A 53 6.54 8.05 4.17
CA LYS A 53 7.12 7.49 5.40
C LYS A 53 8.05 6.31 5.12
N LYS A 54 8.25 5.98 3.84
CA LYS A 54 9.13 4.89 3.38
C LYS A 54 8.68 3.52 3.86
N LEU A 55 7.38 3.36 4.03
CA LEU A 55 6.80 2.07 4.45
C LEU A 55 6.33 1.23 3.28
N VAL A 56 5.97 1.86 2.16
CA VAL A 56 5.56 1.13 0.95
C VAL A 56 6.33 1.65 -0.25
N THR A 57 6.41 0.81 -1.27
CA THR A 57 7.07 1.15 -2.53
C THR A 57 6.04 1.06 -3.65
N GLU A 58 5.98 2.10 -4.47
CA GLU A 58 5.12 2.10 -5.64
C GLU A 58 5.86 1.52 -6.84
N ILE A 59 5.22 0.60 -7.55
CA ILE A 59 5.80 -0.02 -8.73
C ILE A 59 5.03 0.47 -9.94
N LYS A 60 5.70 1.26 -10.77
CA LYS A 60 5.12 1.87 -11.95
C LYS A 60 5.48 1.18 -13.25
N LYS A 61 6.47 0.30 -13.22
CA LYS A 61 6.95 -0.39 -14.42
C LYS A 61 6.71 -1.89 -14.31
N ASN A 62 6.36 -2.50 -15.44
CA ASN A 62 6.28 -3.94 -15.49
C ASN A 62 7.69 -4.53 -15.68
N PRO A 63 7.84 -5.87 -15.66
CA PRO A 63 9.16 -6.49 -15.84
C PRO A 63 9.84 -6.15 -17.16
N LYS A 64 9.09 -5.67 -18.16
CA LYS A 64 9.65 -5.28 -19.47
C LYS A 64 10.06 -3.81 -19.49
N GLY A 65 9.92 -3.09 -18.38
CA GLY A 65 10.32 -1.69 -18.31
C GLY A 65 9.30 -0.70 -18.84
N ILE A 66 8.09 -1.14 -19.13
CA ILE A 66 7.02 -0.27 -19.61
C ILE A 66 6.27 0.31 -18.42
N ASP A 67 6.09 1.64 -18.41
CA ASP A 67 5.38 2.30 -17.32
C ASP A 67 3.91 1.91 -17.30
N TYR A 68 3.37 1.72 -16.09
CA TYR A 68 1.94 1.57 -15.90
C TYR A 68 1.31 2.96 -15.91
N ILE A 69 0.64 3.30 -17.01
CA ILE A 69 0.09 4.63 -17.19
C ILE A 69 -1.08 4.93 -16.26
N ARG A 70 -1.90 3.96 -15.99
CA ARG A 70 -3.16 4.15 -15.25
C ARG A 70 -3.27 3.40 -13.93
N ARG A 71 -2.34 2.49 -13.65
CA ARG A 71 -2.42 1.66 -12.46
C ARG A 71 -1.09 1.56 -11.77
N SER A 72 -1.11 1.82 -10.48
CA SER A 72 0.07 1.64 -9.64
C SER A 72 -0.09 0.37 -8.84
N ARG A 73 0.99 -0.38 -8.69
CA ARG A 73 1.06 -1.52 -7.80
C ARG A 73 1.91 -1.15 -6.61
N TRP A 74 1.62 -1.74 -5.49
CA TRP A 74 2.27 -1.40 -4.24
C TRP A 74 2.74 -2.65 -3.52
N LYS A 75 3.84 -2.52 -2.81
CA LYS A 75 4.31 -3.56 -1.91
C LYS A 75 5.01 -2.90 -0.73
N LEU A 76 5.24 -3.68 0.34
CA LEU A 76 6.00 -3.17 1.46
C LEU A 76 7.42 -2.84 1.04
N SER A 77 7.99 -1.78 1.63
CA SER A 77 9.42 -1.54 1.49
C SER A 77 10.18 -2.67 2.22
N ASN A 78 11.45 -2.86 1.87
CA ASN A 78 12.25 -3.90 2.52
C ASN A 78 12.34 -3.66 4.02
N SER A 79 12.51 -2.40 4.45
CA SER A 79 12.60 -2.09 5.87
C SER A 79 11.29 -2.36 6.60
N ALA A 80 10.15 -2.03 5.99
CA ALA A 80 8.86 -2.30 6.59
C ALA A 80 8.60 -3.81 6.71
N TYR A 81 8.97 -4.56 5.67
CA TYR A 81 8.81 -6.00 5.69
C TYR A 81 9.60 -6.62 6.86
N GLU A 82 10.84 -6.18 7.05
CA GLU A 82 11.67 -6.71 8.13
C GLU A 82 11.08 -6.40 9.50
N ILE A 83 10.51 -5.21 9.68
CA ILE A 83 9.87 -4.84 10.94
C ILE A 83 8.66 -5.75 11.22
N TYR A 84 7.82 -5.96 10.21
CA TYR A 84 6.66 -6.84 10.35
C TYR A 84 7.07 -8.26 10.65
N LYS A 85 8.10 -8.74 9.98
CA LYS A 85 8.61 -10.09 10.18
C LYS A 85 9.10 -10.32 11.60
N LYS A 86 9.79 -9.33 12.16
CA LYS A 86 10.31 -9.42 13.52
C LYS A 86 9.21 -9.44 14.58
N ASN A 87 8.07 -8.82 14.28
CA ASN A 87 6.97 -8.70 15.23
C ASN A 87 5.92 -9.79 15.09
N GLN A 88 6.18 -10.77 14.26
CA GLN A 88 5.28 -11.91 14.09
C GLN A 88 5.59 -13.02 15.08
#